data_78e3ac12adfeb9b593d38d5fbd4f2ffc
#
_entry.id   78e3ac12adfeb9b593d38d5fbd4f2ffc
#
_cell.length_a   1.000
_cell.length_b   1.000
_cell.length_c   1.000
_cell.angle_alpha   90.00
_cell.angle_beta   90.00
_cell.angle_gamma   90.00
#
_symmetry.space_group_name_H-M   'P 1'
#
loop_
_entity.id
_entity.type
_entity.pdbx_description
1 polymer ?
#
loop_
_entity_poly.entity_id
_entity_poly.type
_entity_poly.pdbx_seq_one_letter_code
_entity_poly.pdbx_strand_id
1 'polypeptide(L)'
;HAKVTVFAEGCRGHLGKQIIKKYNLDAGKNPQQYGIGFKEIWEVNDQQHQEGLVMHTAGWPLDSKTYGGSFVYHAEKKQIYIGYVIGLDYQNPHLSPFDEFQRFKTHKDIKKMLEGGKRIAFGARALIEGGIQSLPKMYMPGGLLIGCNAGTLNMPKIKGSHTAMKSGIIAAESIIE
;
A
#
# COMPACT_ATOMS: atom_id res chain seq x y z
N HIS A 1 -23.80 10.96 19.80
CA HIS A 1 -24.14 9.55 19.56
C HIS A 1 -24.57 9.38 18.10
N ALA A 2 -24.14 8.30 17.46
CA ALA A 2 -24.56 7.90 16.13
C ALA A 2 -25.21 6.51 16.17
N LYS A 3 -26.11 6.24 15.23
CA LYS A 3 -26.74 4.90 15.09
C LYS A 3 -25.73 3.89 14.55
N VAL A 4 -24.86 4.32 13.62
CA VAL A 4 -23.80 3.50 13.00
C VAL A 4 -22.48 4.27 13.00
N THR A 5 -21.38 3.57 13.27
CA THR A 5 -20.03 4.12 13.18
C THR A 5 -19.24 3.40 12.08
N VAL A 6 -18.62 4.16 11.18
CA VAL A 6 -17.78 3.62 10.12
C VAL A 6 -16.30 3.81 10.48
N PHE A 7 -15.55 2.71 10.54
CA PHE A 7 -14.13 2.70 10.87
C PHE A 7 -13.30 2.71 9.59
N ALA A 8 -12.59 3.79 9.33
CA ALA A 8 -11.78 4.03 8.14
C ALA A 8 -10.36 4.53 8.48
N GLU A 9 -9.75 3.96 9.53
CA GLU A 9 -8.50 4.44 10.13
C GLU A 9 -7.23 4.06 9.32
N GLY A 10 -7.40 3.34 8.23
CA GLY A 10 -6.28 2.89 7.39
C GLY A 10 -5.68 1.57 7.84
N CYS A 11 -4.43 1.32 7.46
CA CYS A 11 -3.78 0.02 7.53
C CYS A 11 -3.76 -0.62 8.93
N ARG A 12 -3.64 0.17 9.99
CA ARG A 12 -3.55 -0.36 11.36
C ARG A 12 -4.25 0.58 12.35
N GLY A 13 -5.55 0.75 12.17
CA GLY A 13 -6.39 1.58 13.01
C GLY A 13 -6.39 1.12 14.47
N HIS A 14 -6.36 2.05 15.40
CA HIS A 14 -6.38 1.73 16.83
C HIS A 14 -7.71 1.16 17.27
N LEU A 15 -8.81 1.77 16.85
CA LEU A 15 -10.16 1.31 17.15
C LEU A 15 -10.49 0.05 16.35
N GLY A 16 -10.12 0.00 15.08
CA GLY A 16 -10.34 -1.17 14.22
C GLY A 16 -9.79 -2.45 14.83
N LYS A 17 -8.56 -2.43 15.37
CA LYS A 17 -7.97 -3.58 16.07
C LYS A 17 -8.78 -4.02 17.30
N GLN A 18 -9.27 -3.05 18.08
CA GLN A 18 -10.06 -3.35 19.27
C GLN A 18 -11.42 -3.95 18.88
N ILE A 19 -12.06 -3.41 17.85
CA ILE A 19 -13.34 -3.88 17.33
C ILE A 19 -13.21 -5.29 16.75
N ILE A 20 -12.19 -5.54 15.92
CA ILE A 20 -11.93 -6.88 15.36
C ILE A 20 -11.80 -7.90 16.49
N LYS A 21 -10.99 -7.61 17.51
CA LYS A 21 -10.80 -8.49 18.66
C LYS A 21 -12.08 -8.64 19.49
N LYS A 22 -12.78 -7.54 19.79
CA LYS A 22 -13.99 -7.54 20.62
C LYS A 22 -15.11 -8.40 20.03
N TYR A 23 -15.30 -8.32 18.71
CA TYR A 23 -16.37 -9.04 18.01
C TYR A 23 -15.88 -10.28 17.28
N ASN A 24 -14.60 -10.66 17.47
CA ASN A 24 -13.99 -11.85 16.84
C ASN A 24 -14.21 -11.86 15.31
N LEU A 25 -14.04 -10.70 14.65
CA LEU A 25 -14.38 -10.52 13.24
C LEU A 25 -13.43 -11.26 12.29
N ASP A 26 -12.25 -11.63 12.73
CA ASP A 26 -11.21 -12.38 12.02
C ASP A 26 -11.24 -13.89 12.30
N ALA A 27 -12.30 -14.39 12.95
CA ALA A 27 -12.45 -15.82 13.22
C ALA A 27 -12.40 -16.64 11.92
N GLY A 28 -11.53 -17.66 11.90
CA GLY A 28 -11.34 -18.53 10.73
C GLY A 28 -10.65 -17.87 9.53
N LYS A 29 -10.07 -16.69 9.72
CA LYS A 29 -9.26 -15.99 8.71
C LYS A 29 -7.77 -16.23 8.92
N ASN A 30 -7.00 -16.11 7.83
CA ASN A 30 -5.55 -16.10 7.97
C ASN A 30 -5.08 -14.87 8.73
N PRO A 31 -3.94 -14.92 9.42
CA PRO A 31 -3.32 -13.74 10.01
C PRO A 31 -3.11 -12.63 8.98
N GLN A 32 -3.29 -11.39 9.40
CA GLN A 32 -3.07 -10.25 8.53
C GLN A 32 -1.58 -10.07 8.25
N GLN A 33 -1.25 -9.79 7.00
CA GLN A 33 0.11 -9.47 6.56
C GLN A 33 0.25 -7.98 6.27
N TYR A 34 1.45 -7.47 6.50
CA TYR A 34 1.75 -6.06 6.35
C TYR A 34 2.99 -5.84 5.49
N GLY A 35 2.99 -4.77 4.72
CA GLY A 35 4.14 -4.24 4.02
C GLY A 35 4.45 -2.81 4.43
N ILE A 36 5.63 -2.35 4.07
CA ILE A 36 6.02 -0.95 4.11
C ILE A 36 6.29 -0.44 2.70
N GLY A 37 5.64 0.65 2.33
CA GLY A 37 5.86 1.32 1.05
C GLY A 37 6.56 2.65 1.25
N PHE A 38 7.65 2.87 0.51
CA PHE A 38 8.32 4.15 0.36
C PHE A 38 7.93 4.77 -0.96
N LYS A 39 7.86 6.09 -0.99
CA LYS A 39 7.54 6.84 -2.21
C LYS A 39 8.34 8.12 -2.24
N GLU A 40 8.86 8.45 -3.42
CA GLU A 40 9.48 9.73 -3.71
C GLU A 40 8.88 10.33 -4.97
N ILE A 41 8.92 11.65 -5.06
CA ILE A 41 8.58 12.42 -6.25
C ILE A 41 9.84 13.16 -6.69
N TRP A 42 10.21 12.97 -7.94
CA TRP A 42 11.38 13.57 -8.55
C TRP A 42 10.97 14.48 -9.69
N GLU A 43 11.51 15.67 -9.73
CA GLU A 43 11.53 16.53 -10.92
C GLU A 43 12.76 16.20 -11.76
N VAL A 44 12.57 15.91 -13.04
CA VAL A 44 13.64 15.49 -13.96
C VAL A 44 13.65 16.34 -15.23
N ASN A 45 14.70 16.21 -16.04
CA ASN A 45 14.80 16.89 -17.32
C ASN A 45 13.96 16.19 -18.40
N ASP A 46 13.69 16.89 -19.50
CA ASP A 46 12.92 16.37 -20.64
C ASP A 46 13.48 15.07 -21.21
N GLN A 47 14.79 14.90 -21.19
CA GLN A 47 15.46 13.71 -21.72
C GLN A 47 15.20 12.44 -20.92
N GLN A 48 14.89 12.56 -19.62
CA GLN A 48 14.58 11.45 -18.73
C GLN A 48 13.08 11.20 -18.59
N HIS A 49 12.25 12.14 -19.06
CA HIS A 49 10.80 12.06 -18.85
C HIS A 49 10.08 11.51 -20.07
N GLN A 50 9.15 10.61 -19.82
CA GLN A 50 8.21 10.08 -20.82
C GLN A 50 6.81 10.06 -20.20
N GLU A 51 6.08 11.15 -20.35
CA GLU A 51 4.74 11.30 -19.76
C GLU A 51 3.83 10.11 -20.11
N GLY A 52 3.15 9.59 -19.09
CA GLY A 52 2.28 8.42 -19.22
C GLY A 52 2.98 7.06 -19.10
N LEU A 53 4.32 7.02 -19.02
CA LEU A 53 5.03 5.77 -18.77
C LEU A 53 4.67 5.24 -17.37
N VAL A 54 4.23 3.99 -17.33
CA VAL A 54 3.92 3.23 -16.11
C VAL A 54 4.73 1.95 -16.12
N MET A 55 5.57 1.77 -15.11
CA MET A 55 6.41 0.59 -14.97
C MET A 55 6.24 0.00 -13.55
N HIS A 56 6.17 -1.33 -13.49
CA HIS A 56 6.25 -2.09 -12.24
C HIS A 56 7.41 -3.07 -12.34
N THR A 57 8.11 -3.27 -11.23
CA THR A 57 9.20 -4.27 -11.16
C THR A 57 9.02 -5.18 -9.96
N ALA A 58 9.61 -6.37 -10.03
CA ALA A 58 9.71 -7.32 -8.94
C ALA A 58 11.14 -7.90 -8.89
N GLY A 59 11.53 -8.50 -7.76
CA GLY A 59 12.84 -9.08 -7.56
C GLY A 59 13.87 -8.04 -7.09
N TRP A 60 15.01 -7.98 -7.77
CA TRP A 60 16.12 -7.13 -7.33
C TRP A 60 15.69 -5.72 -6.88
N PRO A 61 16.23 -5.20 -5.77
CA PRO A 61 17.31 -5.70 -4.92
C PRO A 61 16.92 -6.80 -3.93
N LEU A 62 15.63 -7.14 -3.82
CA LEU A 62 15.18 -8.21 -2.95
C LEU A 62 15.54 -9.60 -3.53
N ASP A 63 15.75 -10.54 -2.64
CA ASP A 63 15.90 -11.95 -3.00
C ASP A 63 14.53 -12.59 -3.32
N SER A 64 14.56 -13.86 -3.76
CA SER A 64 13.34 -14.59 -4.13
C SER A 64 12.45 -14.98 -2.94
N LYS A 65 12.91 -14.80 -1.71
CA LYS A 65 12.18 -15.13 -0.49
C LYS A 65 11.51 -13.92 0.15
N THR A 66 11.90 -12.71 -0.27
CA THR A 66 11.36 -11.47 0.27
C THR A 66 10.34 -10.88 -0.70
N TYR A 67 9.09 -10.80 -0.27
CA TYR A 67 8.02 -10.23 -1.07
C TYR A 67 8.18 -8.72 -1.22
N GLY A 68 8.02 -8.21 -2.45
CA GLY A 68 8.10 -6.79 -2.71
C GLY A 68 8.26 -6.44 -4.18
N GLY A 69 8.38 -5.15 -4.44
CA GLY A 69 8.55 -4.62 -5.79
C GLY A 69 8.39 -3.12 -5.86
N SER A 70 8.49 -2.58 -7.05
CA SER A 70 8.44 -1.14 -7.28
C SER A 70 7.36 -0.71 -8.24
N PHE A 71 7.07 0.57 -8.21
CA PHE A 71 6.37 1.29 -9.27
C PHE A 71 7.15 2.54 -9.66
N VAL A 72 7.08 2.89 -10.94
CA VAL A 72 7.61 4.13 -11.50
C VAL A 72 6.56 4.70 -12.45
N TYR A 73 6.11 5.91 -12.19
CA TYR A 73 5.10 6.60 -13.00
C TYR A 73 5.63 7.96 -13.44
N HIS A 74 5.69 8.19 -14.74
CA HIS A 74 6.01 9.49 -15.30
C HIS A 74 4.72 10.30 -15.44
N ALA A 75 4.50 11.18 -14.48
CA ALA A 75 3.32 12.03 -14.40
C ALA A 75 3.52 13.35 -15.14
N GLU A 76 2.56 14.24 -15.08
CA GLU A 76 2.65 15.59 -15.62
C GLU A 76 3.83 16.40 -15.02
N LYS A 77 4.18 17.51 -15.65
CA LYS A 77 5.16 18.48 -15.14
C LYS A 77 6.57 17.90 -14.93
N LYS A 78 6.99 16.95 -15.77
CA LYS A 78 8.29 16.28 -15.67
C LYS A 78 8.55 15.61 -14.31
N GLN A 79 7.49 15.13 -13.68
CA GLN A 79 7.57 14.46 -12.40
C GLN A 79 7.59 12.93 -12.57
N ILE A 80 8.50 12.28 -11.86
CA ILE A 80 8.54 10.83 -11.72
C ILE A 80 8.15 10.47 -10.29
N TYR A 81 7.07 9.72 -10.16
CA TYR A 81 6.67 9.08 -8.91
C TYR A 81 7.31 7.70 -8.85
N ILE A 82 8.23 7.52 -7.93
CA ILE A 82 8.91 6.24 -7.72
C ILE A 82 8.60 5.72 -6.32
N GLY A 83 8.28 4.44 -6.21
CA GLY A 83 8.05 3.81 -4.93
C GLY A 83 8.51 2.37 -4.88
N TYR A 84 8.73 1.88 -3.67
CA TYR A 84 9.17 0.54 -3.37
C TYR A 84 8.40 -0.01 -2.19
N VAL A 85 7.88 -1.21 -2.32
CA VAL A 85 7.08 -1.89 -1.28
C VAL A 85 7.79 -3.17 -0.88
N ILE A 86 7.87 -3.43 0.42
CA ILE A 86 8.48 -4.63 0.98
C ILE A 86 7.54 -5.22 2.02
N GLY A 87 7.23 -6.52 1.90
CA GLY A 87 6.51 -7.28 2.93
C GLY A 87 7.30 -7.30 4.23
N LEU A 88 6.63 -7.11 5.36
CA LEU A 88 7.28 -7.02 6.68
C LEU A 88 7.48 -8.40 7.35
N ASP A 89 7.22 -9.47 6.63
CA ASP A 89 7.46 -10.87 7.02
C ASP A 89 8.83 -11.41 6.56
N TYR A 90 9.73 -10.54 6.08
CA TYR A 90 11.07 -10.93 5.66
C TYR A 90 11.87 -11.59 6.78
N GLN A 91 12.64 -12.61 6.42
CA GLN A 91 13.40 -13.46 7.37
C GLN A 91 14.77 -12.89 7.74
N ASN A 92 15.35 -12.03 6.90
CA ASN A 92 16.66 -11.46 7.13
C ASN A 92 16.61 -10.29 8.13
N PRO A 93 17.09 -10.42 9.38
CA PRO A 93 17.01 -9.36 10.38
C PRO A 93 17.87 -8.13 10.03
N HIS A 94 18.78 -8.25 9.10
CA HIS A 94 19.64 -7.16 8.63
C HIS A 94 19.07 -6.42 7.42
N LEU A 95 17.93 -6.85 6.88
CA LEU A 95 17.28 -6.16 5.79
C LEU A 95 16.67 -4.85 6.30
N SER A 96 17.08 -3.75 5.68
CA SER A 96 16.48 -2.44 5.90
C SER A 96 15.61 -2.08 4.69
N PRO A 97 14.28 -2.03 4.83
CA PRO A 97 13.39 -1.66 3.73
C PRO A 97 13.74 -0.31 3.08
N PHE A 98 14.19 0.66 3.87
CA PHE A 98 14.64 1.95 3.35
C PHE A 98 15.90 1.80 2.48
N ASP A 99 16.89 1.05 2.94
CA ASP A 99 18.14 0.86 2.20
C ASP A 99 17.93 0.05 0.91
N GLU A 100 17.01 -0.91 0.92
CA GLU A 100 16.61 -1.62 -0.30
C GLU A 100 15.97 -0.68 -1.33
N PHE A 101 15.17 0.30 -0.89
CA PHE A 101 14.68 1.34 -1.79
C PHE A 101 15.81 2.23 -2.33
N GLN A 102 16.83 2.57 -1.51
CA GLN A 102 18.00 3.29 -2.00
C GLN A 102 18.78 2.46 -3.01
N ARG A 103 19.01 1.17 -2.73
CA ARG A 103 19.65 0.23 -3.67
C ARG A 103 18.88 0.12 -4.98
N PHE A 104 17.55 0.01 -4.93
CA PHE A 104 16.71 -0.03 -6.13
C PHE A 104 16.99 1.15 -7.07
N LYS A 105 17.17 2.35 -6.53
CA LYS A 105 17.49 3.55 -7.34
C LYS A 105 18.89 3.49 -7.97
N THR A 106 19.77 2.60 -7.54
CA THR A 106 21.09 2.41 -8.18
C THR A 106 21.04 1.50 -9.40
N HIS A 107 19.91 0.83 -9.67
CA HIS A 107 19.77 0.04 -10.90
C HIS A 107 20.00 0.92 -12.13
N LYS A 108 20.75 0.43 -13.11
CA LYS A 108 21.20 1.21 -14.27
C LYS A 108 20.09 1.99 -14.97
N ASP A 109 18.93 1.36 -15.15
CA ASP A 109 17.81 1.97 -15.87
C ASP A 109 17.07 2.99 -14.98
N ILE A 110 16.89 2.69 -13.69
CA ILE A 110 16.26 3.60 -12.73
C ILE A 110 17.15 4.82 -12.47
N LYS A 111 18.46 4.59 -12.26
CA LYS A 111 19.42 5.67 -12.07
C LYS A 111 19.40 6.64 -13.24
N LYS A 112 19.38 6.12 -14.48
CA LYS A 112 19.31 6.95 -15.69
C LYS A 112 18.07 7.83 -15.74
N MET A 113 16.93 7.35 -15.29
CA MET A 113 15.66 8.12 -15.22
C MET A 113 15.73 9.26 -14.20
N LEU A 114 16.50 9.10 -13.13
CA LEU A 114 16.59 10.07 -12.03
C LEU A 114 17.83 10.97 -12.11
N GLU A 115 18.76 10.71 -13.04
CA GLU A 115 20.04 11.42 -13.13
C GLU A 115 19.83 12.91 -13.41
N GLY A 116 20.50 13.75 -12.60
CA GLY A 116 20.34 15.21 -12.69
C GLY A 116 18.98 15.73 -12.16
N GLY A 117 18.10 14.84 -11.73
CA GLY A 117 16.82 15.20 -11.15
C GLY A 117 16.93 15.66 -9.69
N LYS A 118 15.86 16.31 -9.21
CA LYS A 118 15.71 16.77 -7.84
C LYS A 118 14.55 16.07 -7.16
N ARG A 119 14.78 15.42 -6.01
CA ARG A 119 13.71 14.89 -5.18
C ARG A 119 12.96 16.05 -4.51
N ILE A 120 11.66 16.19 -4.79
CA ILE A 120 10.82 17.29 -4.29
C ILE A 120 9.89 16.85 -3.16
N ALA A 121 9.58 15.56 -3.06
CA ALA A 121 8.77 15.02 -1.95
C ALA A 121 9.13 13.56 -1.67
N PHE A 122 8.83 13.12 -0.45
CA PHE A 122 9.00 11.73 -0.02
C PHE A 122 8.02 11.37 1.10
N GLY A 123 7.80 10.08 1.28
CA GLY A 123 7.00 9.54 2.37
C GLY A 123 7.06 8.03 2.45
N ALA A 124 6.63 7.49 3.59
CA ALA A 124 6.48 6.06 3.79
C ALA A 124 5.17 5.76 4.51
N ARG A 125 4.58 4.60 4.21
CA ARG A 125 3.35 4.14 4.84
C ARG A 125 3.28 2.63 4.89
N ALA A 126 2.78 2.11 6.02
CA ALA A 126 2.42 0.70 6.12
C ALA A 126 1.20 0.38 5.24
N LEU A 127 1.16 -0.83 4.72
CA LEU A 127 0.12 -1.38 3.87
C LEU A 127 -0.39 -2.68 4.46
N ILE A 128 -1.63 -3.05 4.14
CA ILE A 128 -2.16 -4.39 4.40
C ILE A 128 -2.02 -5.23 3.14
N GLU A 129 -1.48 -6.43 3.28
CA GLU A 129 -1.15 -7.31 2.16
C GLU A 129 -1.76 -8.72 2.26
N GLY A 130 -2.54 -9.00 3.30
CA GLY A 130 -3.09 -10.34 3.55
C GLY A 130 -4.15 -10.83 2.55
N GLY A 131 -4.70 -9.92 1.74
CA GLY A 131 -5.68 -10.26 0.73
C GLY A 131 -7.01 -10.78 1.29
N ILE A 132 -7.79 -11.45 0.44
CA ILE A 132 -9.13 -11.94 0.79
C ILE A 132 -9.12 -12.99 1.90
N GLN A 133 -8.04 -13.76 2.02
CA GLN A 133 -7.89 -14.80 3.03
C GLN A 133 -7.81 -14.23 4.45
N SER A 134 -7.34 -12.98 4.59
CA SER A 134 -7.19 -12.27 5.85
C SER A 134 -8.27 -11.20 6.07
N LEU A 135 -9.22 -11.07 5.12
CA LEU A 135 -10.28 -10.07 5.22
C LEU A 135 -11.25 -10.45 6.33
N PRO A 136 -11.40 -9.62 7.40
CA PRO A 136 -12.33 -9.91 8.49
C PRO A 136 -13.78 -9.72 8.03
N LYS A 137 -14.72 -10.15 8.85
CA LYS A 137 -16.11 -9.74 8.72
C LYS A 137 -16.17 -8.23 8.87
N MET A 138 -16.67 -7.52 7.85
CA MET A 138 -16.58 -6.06 7.76
C MET A 138 -17.69 -5.32 8.51
N TYR A 139 -18.57 -6.03 9.19
CA TYR A 139 -19.70 -5.45 9.93
C TYR A 139 -19.89 -6.09 11.30
N MET A 140 -20.41 -5.30 12.23
CA MET A 140 -20.84 -5.69 13.56
C MET A 140 -22.06 -4.84 13.98
N PRO A 141 -22.74 -5.15 15.09
CA PRO A 141 -23.83 -4.32 15.58
C PRO A 141 -23.40 -2.86 15.77
N GLY A 142 -24.04 -1.95 15.04
CA GLY A 142 -23.77 -0.50 15.07
C GLY A 142 -22.46 -0.05 14.44
N GLY A 143 -21.79 -0.88 13.62
CA GLY A 143 -20.53 -0.45 12.99
C GLY A 143 -20.09 -1.23 11.77
N LEU A 144 -19.20 -0.60 10.97
CA LEU A 144 -18.65 -1.11 9.73
C LEU A 144 -17.16 -0.81 9.64
N LEU A 145 -16.37 -1.75 9.10
CA LEU A 145 -14.97 -1.57 8.73
C LEU A 145 -14.89 -1.36 7.22
N ILE A 146 -14.16 -0.33 6.75
CA ILE A 146 -13.99 -0.05 5.32
C ILE A 146 -12.51 0.19 4.96
N GLY A 147 -12.21 0.07 3.67
CA GLY A 147 -10.90 0.37 3.11
C GLY A 147 -9.77 -0.45 3.74
N CYS A 148 -8.61 0.16 3.90
CA CYS A 148 -7.45 -0.50 4.50
C CYS A 148 -7.63 -0.84 5.98
N ASN A 149 -8.64 -0.28 6.67
CA ASN A 149 -8.95 -0.70 8.03
C ASN A 149 -9.51 -2.13 8.08
N ALA A 150 -10.21 -2.54 7.03
CA ALA A 150 -10.64 -3.92 6.82
C ALA A 150 -9.59 -4.77 6.08
N GLY A 151 -8.67 -4.15 5.34
CA GLY A 151 -7.68 -4.84 4.52
C GLY A 151 -8.13 -5.11 3.09
N THR A 152 -8.82 -4.17 2.47
CA THR A 152 -9.41 -4.33 1.12
C THR A 152 -8.40 -4.15 -0.02
N LEU A 153 -7.10 -3.97 0.24
CA LEU A 153 -6.09 -3.82 -0.81
C LEU A 153 -6.06 -5.04 -1.73
N ASN A 154 -6.17 -4.81 -3.03
CA ASN A 154 -6.03 -5.86 -4.04
C ASN A 154 -4.55 -6.05 -4.36
N MET A 155 -3.91 -7.01 -3.70
CA MET A 155 -2.48 -7.30 -3.83
C MET A 155 -2.06 -7.63 -5.27
N PRO A 156 -2.71 -8.54 -6.00
CA PRO A 156 -2.33 -8.86 -7.38
C PRO A 156 -2.32 -7.65 -8.33
N LYS A 157 -3.15 -6.66 -8.04
CA LYS A 157 -3.21 -5.41 -8.83
C LYS A 157 -2.33 -4.30 -8.25
N ILE A 158 -1.73 -4.49 -7.07
CA ILE A 158 -0.95 -3.47 -6.35
C ILE A 158 -1.77 -2.18 -6.12
N LYS A 159 -3.08 -2.30 -5.98
CA LYS A 159 -4.01 -1.15 -5.92
C LYS A 159 -5.04 -1.34 -4.81
N GLY A 160 -5.22 -0.31 -3.98
CA GLY A 160 -6.17 -0.29 -2.88
C GLY A 160 -7.28 0.77 -3.01
N SER A 161 -7.08 1.81 -3.82
CA SER A 161 -8.01 2.93 -3.87
C SER A 161 -9.39 2.52 -4.37
N HIS A 162 -9.49 1.75 -5.44
CA HIS A 162 -10.77 1.31 -6.00
C HIS A 162 -11.54 0.39 -5.06
N THR A 163 -10.86 -0.51 -4.35
CA THR A 163 -11.50 -1.41 -3.37
C THR A 163 -11.91 -0.66 -2.10
N ALA A 164 -11.11 0.31 -1.66
CA ALA A 164 -11.47 1.18 -0.55
C ALA A 164 -12.72 2.01 -0.87
N MET A 165 -12.78 2.66 -2.04
CA MET A 165 -13.95 3.40 -2.51
C MET A 165 -15.19 2.49 -2.61
N LYS A 166 -15.05 1.31 -3.23
CA LYS A 166 -16.19 0.37 -3.35
C LYS A 166 -16.70 -0.09 -1.98
N SER A 167 -15.80 -0.35 -1.03
CA SER A 167 -16.21 -0.70 0.35
C SER A 167 -16.98 0.43 1.03
N GLY A 168 -16.59 1.69 0.79
CA GLY A 168 -17.31 2.85 1.29
C GLY A 168 -18.70 3.02 0.67
N ILE A 169 -18.83 2.77 -0.64
CA ILE A 169 -20.13 2.79 -1.34
C ILE A 169 -21.08 1.74 -0.76
N ILE A 170 -20.62 0.48 -0.66
CA ILE A 170 -21.40 -0.62 -0.10
C ILE A 170 -21.82 -0.33 1.35
N ALA A 171 -20.91 0.23 2.15
CA ALA A 171 -21.20 0.61 3.53
C ALA A 171 -22.31 1.67 3.59
N ALA A 172 -22.25 2.68 2.73
CA ALA A 172 -23.29 3.73 2.67
C ALA A 172 -24.65 3.16 2.23
N GLU A 173 -24.68 2.34 1.21
CA GLU A 173 -25.88 1.63 0.75
C GLU A 173 -26.50 0.81 1.89
N SER A 174 -25.72 0.00 2.60
CA SER A 174 -26.17 -0.83 3.72
C SER A 174 -26.62 -0.06 4.97
N ILE A 175 -26.28 1.22 5.10
CA ILE A 175 -26.74 2.07 6.21
C ILE A 175 -28.09 2.72 5.88
N ILE A 176 -28.36 2.96 4.60
CA ILE A 176 -29.57 3.63 4.12
C ILE A 176 -30.75 2.65 4.05
N GLU A 177 -30.50 1.39 3.72
CA GLU A 177 -31.49 0.29 3.76
C GLU A 177 -31.93 -0.04 5.20
#